data_5b0c0dbd2fff47b00f89cec6d7dacb51
#
_entry.id   5b0c0dbd2fff47b00f89cec6d7dacb51
#
_cell.length_a   1.000
_cell.length_b   1.000
_cell.length_c   1.000
_cell.angle_alpha   90.00
_cell.angle_beta   90.00
_cell.angle_gamma   90.00
#
_symmetry.space_group_name_H-M   'P 1'
#
loop_
_entity.id
_entity.type
_entity.pdbx_description
1 polymer ?
#
loop_
_entity_poly.entity_id
_entity_poly.type
_entity_poly.pdbx_seq_one_letter_code
_entity_poly.pdbx_strand_id
1 'polypeptide(L)'
;LGLGRYLIAEADESDASFLRLQPMTAVITNIDQDHMATYDHDFEKLKSSFVEFAHRLPFYGSVVLCIDDAEARNLITSLSRPVLTYGCAEDAQFRATNIQANGQHWTFSVERPGWGKDLNVRLSIPGQHNVMNALAAIAVASEEGIDDEAILAGLDGFAGVDRRFQVTGNISLDGAQVTLVDDYGHHPTEVEAVVKTARRVWPEEKIVM
;
A
#
# COMPACT_ATOMS: atom_id res chain seq x y z
N LEU A 1 10.90 -7.52 -17.37
CA LEU A 1 9.77 -6.89 -18.08
C LEU A 1 8.76 -7.97 -18.46
N GLY A 2 7.48 -7.73 -18.12
CA GLY A 2 6.38 -8.61 -18.53
C GLY A 2 6.01 -8.45 -20.03
N LEU A 3 5.13 -9.33 -20.50
CA LEU A 3 4.58 -9.26 -21.87
C LEU A 3 3.22 -8.53 -21.91
N GLY A 4 2.77 -7.99 -20.78
CA GLY A 4 1.51 -7.26 -20.69
C GLY A 4 1.56 -5.87 -21.30
N ARG A 5 0.38 -5.28 -21.51
CA ARG A 5 0.23 -3.92 -22.05
C ARG A 5 0.47 -2.81 -21.02
N TYR A 6 0.62 -3.16 -19.75
CA TYR A 6 0.81 -2.21 -18.66
C TYR A 6 2.27 -2.11 -18.25
N LEU A 7 2.72 -0.90 -17.96
CA LEU A 7 3.94 -0.60 -17.25
C LEU A 7 3.54 -0.11 -15.85
N ILE A 8 3.94 -0.84 -14.81
CA ILE A 8 3.79 -0.43 -13.44
C ILE A 8 5.14 0.07 -12.97
N ALA A 9 5.20 1.32 -12.53
CA ALA A 9 6.42 1.98 -12.07
C ALA A 9 6.21 2.54 -10.66
N GLU A 10 7.23 2.41 -9.83
CA GLU A 10 7.31 3.11 -8.56
C GLU A 10 7.61 4.58 -8.84
N ALA A 11 6.78 5.46 -8.31
CA ALA A 11 6.94 6.91 -8.43
C ALA A 11 7.62 7.41 -7.16
N ASP A 12 8.83 7.98 -7.31
CA ASP A 12 9.67 8.39 -6.19
C ASP A 12 9.53 9.91 -5.96
N GLU A 13 9.04 10.29 -4.78
CA GLU A 13 8.90 11.67 -4.36
C GLU A 13 10.20 12.23 -3.75
N SER A 14 11.17 11.37 -3.39
CA SER A 14 12.35 11.77 -2.63
C SER A 14 13.19 12.87 -3.29
N ASP A 15 13.24 12.89 -4.63
CA ASP A 15 13.91 13.91 -5.46
C ASP A 15 12.96 14.65 -6.40
N ALA A 16 11.65 14.53 -6.18
CA ALA A 16 10.58 15.04 -7.03
C ALA A 16 10.61 14.52 -8.49
N SER A 17 11.32 13.43 -8.77
CA SER A 17 11.42 12.85 -10.13
C SER A 17 10.08 12.29 -10.62
N PHE A 18 9.18 11.89 -9.72
CA PHE A 18 7.83 11.43 -10.05
C PHE A 18 7.04 12.47 -10.86
N LEU A 19 7.34 13.76 -10.72
CA LEU A 19 6.73 14.83 -11.51
C LEU A 19 7.08 14.78 -13.01
N ARG A 20 8.05 13.96 -13.41
CA ARG A 20 8.40 13.74 -14.83
C ARG A 20 7.58 12.65 -15.49
N LEU A 21 6.87 11.86 -14.69
CA LEU A 21 6.01 10.80 -15.16
C LEU A 21 4.71 11.35 -15.73
N GLN A 22 4.12 10.62 -16.67
CA GLN A 22 2.79 10.89 -17.23
C GLN A 22 1.96 9.60 -17.13
N PRO A 23 1.51 9.24 -15.92
CA PRO A 23 0.78 7.99 -15.73
C PRO A 23 -0.65 8.08 -16.24
N MET A 24 -1.25 6.92 -16.53
CA MET A 24 -2.68 6.77 -16.79
C MET A 24 -3.47 6.66 -15.48
N THR A 25 -2.88 5.98 -14.51
CA THR A 25 -3.42 5.81 -13.16
C THR A 25 -2.32 6.14 -12.17
N ALA A 26 -2.61 6.99 -11.21
CA ALA A 26 -1.72 7.30 -10.09
C ALA A 26 -2.25 6.68 -8.80
N VAL A 27 -1.40 5.99 -8.05
CA VAL A 27 -1.74 5.47 -6.72
C VAL A 27 -1.04 6.32 -5.67
N ILE A 28 -1.80 6.86 -4.71
CA ILE A 28 -1.29 7.60 -3.57
C ILE A 28 -1.68 6.85 -2.30
N THR A 29 -0.69 6.30 -1.63
CA THR A 29 -0.87 5.45 -0.45
C THR A 29 -0.94 6.24 0.84
N ASN A 30 -0.08 7.21 0.99
CA ASN A 30 0.02 8.12 2.14
C ASN A 30 0.90 9.32 1.75
N ILE A 31 0.91 10.35 2.58
CA ILE A 31 1.80 11.50 2.47
C ILE A 31 2.38 11.77 3.84
N ASP A 32 3.65 11.47 4.04
CA ASP A 32 4.37 11.69 5.29
C ASP A 32 5.49 12.72 5.12
N GLN A 33 5.95 13.29 6.22
CA GLN A 33 7.04 14.29 6.24
C GLN A 33 8.40 13.61 6.08
N ASP A 34 8.62 12.98 4.92
CA ASP A 34 9.90 12.43 4.55
C ASP A 34 10.55 13.24 3.42
N HIS A 35 11.86 13.11 3.24
CA HIS A 35 12.63 13.79 2.19
C HIS A 35 12.42 15.32 2.12
N MET A 36 12.12 15.94 3.26
CA MET A 36 11.71 17.37 3.35
C MET A 36 12.76 18.35 2.80
N ALA A 37 14.03 17.95 2.71
CA ALA A 37 15.08 18.78 2.10
C ALA A 37 14.78 19.08 0.61
N THR A 38 14.17 18.18 -0.13
CA THR A 38 13.76 18.35 -1.53
C THR A 38 12.66 19.41 -1.67
N TYR A 39 11.86 19.60 -0.62
CA TYR A 39 10.71 20.51 -0.60
C TYR A 39 10.96 21.75 0.26
N ASP A 40 12.22 22.16 0.43
CA ASP A 40 12.63 23.32 1.24
C ASP A 40 12.12 23.28 2.70
N HIS A 41 11.94 22.08 3.25
CA HIS A 41 11.33 21.83 4.57
C HIS A 41 9.89 22.35 4.72
N ASP A 42 9.18 22.51 3.60
CA ASP A 42 7.80 22.97 3.54
C ASP A 42 6.86 21.82 3.15
N PHE A 43 6.06 21.36 4.10
CA PHE A 43 5.14 20.24 3.90
C PHE A 43 4.03 20.57 2.89
N GLU A 44 3.62 21.85 2.79
CA GLU A 44 2.64 22.27 1.78
C GLU A 44 3.21 22.16 0.35
N LYS A 45 4.53 22.35 0.17
CA LYS A 45 5.18 22.08 -1.12
C LYS A 45 5.14 20.62 -1.49
N LEU A 46 5.42 19.73 -0.54
CA LEU A 46 5.31 18.28 -0.76
C LEU A 46 3.88 17.92 -1.19
N LYS A 47 2.86 18.35 -0.44
CA LYS A 47 1.46 18.08 -0.78
C LYS A 47 1.06 18.66 -2.15
N SER A 48 1.52 19.86 -2.47
CA SER A 48 1.29 20.50 -3.77
C SER A 48 1.91 19.69 -4.91
N SER A 49 3.06 19.04 -4.69
CA SER A 49 3.70 18.17 -5.67
C SER A 49 2.87 16.92 -5.97
N PHE A 50 2.20 16.35 -4.98
CA PHE A 50 1.27 15.23 -5.21
C PHE A 50 0.04 15.68 -6.03
N VAL A 51 -0.47 16.88 -5.79
CA VAL A 51 -1.54 17.46 -6.61
C VAL A 51 -1.05 17.69 -8.04
N GLU A 52 0.17 18.24 -8.22
CA GLU A 52 0.78 18.40 -9.54
C GLU A 52 0.94 17.06 -10.25
N PHE A 53 1.45 16.04 -9.56
CA PHE A 53 1.57 14.69 -10.10
C PHE A 53 0.22 14.15 -10.59
N ALA A 54 -0.83 14.26 -9.79
CA ALA A 54 -2.17 13.85 -10.18
C ALA A 54 -2.70 14.65 -11.39
N HIS A 55 -2.33 15.91 -11.55
CA HIS A 55 -2.71 16.73 -12.70
C HIS A 55 -1.95 16.37 -13.99
N ARG A 56 -0.86 15.59 -13.89
CA ARG A 56 -0.16 15.06 -15.08
C ARG A 56 -0.90 13.91 -15.76
N LEU A 57 -1.90 13.33 -15.11
CA LEU A 57 -2.76 12.33 -15.72
C LEU A 57 -3.58 12.95 -16.88
N PRO A 58 -3.85 12.19 -17.95
CA PRO A 58 -4.78 12.62 -18.97
C PRO A 58 -6.19 12.84 -18.37
N PHE A 59 -7.07 13.50 -19.09
CA PHE A 59 -8.42 13.82 -18.58
C PHE A 59 -9.27 12.59 -18.24
N TYR A 60 -8.92 11.45 -18.82
CA TYR A 60 -9.55 10.14 -18.61
C TYR A 60 -8.78 9.24 -17.63
N GLY A 61 -7.70 9.74 -17.08
CA GLY A 61 -6.93 9.02 -16.07
C GLY A 61 -7.58 9.13 -14.69
N SER A 62 -7.22 8.24 -13.79
CA SER A 62 -7.78 8.14 -12.43
C SER A 62 -6.69 8.18 -11.35
N VAL A 63 -7.07 8.69 -10.18
CA VAL A 63 -6.25 8.64 -8.97
C VAL A 63 -6.84 7.62 -8.02
N VAL A 64 -6.06 6.63 -7.60
CA VAL A 64 -6.41 5.66 -6.55
C VAL A 64 -5.78 6.14 -5.25
N LEU A 65 -6.59 6.50 -4.26
CA LEU A 65 -6.15 7.27 -3.10
C LEU A 65 -6.59 6.64 -1.79
N CYS A 66 -5.63 6.47 -0.87
CA CYS A 66 -5.90 5.99 0.49
C CYS A 66 -6.54 7.09 1.32
N ILE A 67 -7.78 6.87 1.78
CA ILE A 67 -8.47 7.86 2.63
C ILE A 67 -8.34 7.58 4.12
N ASP A 68 -7.64 6.54 4.52
CA ASP A 68 -7.23 6.33 5.91
C ASP A 68 -6.06 7.24 6.29
N ASP A 69 -5.29 7.70 5.30
CA ASP A 69 -4.30 8.75 5.47
C ASP A 69 -4.97 10.13 5.38
N ALA A 70 -4.83 10.93 6.42
CA ALA A 70 -5.50 12.23 6.52
C ALA A 70 -4.99 13.24 5.48
N GLU A 71 -3.67 13.23 5.20
CA GLU A 71 -3.07 14.16 4.26
C GLU A 71 -3.44 13.81 2.81
N ALA A 72 -3.41 12.51 2.47
CA ALA A 72 -3.89 12.05 1.17
C ALA A 72 -5.38 12.37 0.99
N ARG A 73 -6.23 12.10 1.99
CA ARG A 73 -7.67 12.43 1.97
C ARG A 73 -7.91 13.93 1.70
N ASN A 74 -7.12 14.80 2.32
CA ASN A 74 -7.25 16.25 2.14
C ASN A 74 -6.98 16.71 0.71
N LEU A 75 -6.22 15.93 -0.09
CA LEU A 75 -5.97 16.28 -1.49
C LEU A 75 -7.21 16.17 -2.38
N ILE A 76 -8.22 15.38 -2.01
CA ILE A 76 -9.40 15.11 -2.86
C ILE A 76 -10.03 16.38 -3.40
N THR A 77 -10.16 17.41 -2.56
CA THR A 77 -10.77 18.69 -2.95
C THR A 77 -9.96 19.48 -3.97
N SER A 78 -8.68 19.18 -4.10
CA SER A 78 -7.74 19.83 -5.02
C SER A 78 -7.54 19.05 -6.32
N LEU A 79 -8.05 17.81 -6.39
CA LEU A 79 -7.89 16.95 -7.56
C LEU A 79 -8.99 17.20 -8.59
N SER A 80 -8.60 17.34 -9.85
CA SER A 80 -9.51 17.55 -11.00
C SER A 80 -9.70 16.26 -11.83
N ARG A 81 -9.15 15.14 -11.38
CA ARG A 81 -9.30 13.83 -12.02
C ARG A 81 -10.25 12.95 -11.22
N PRO A 82 -10.89 11.94 -11.85
CA PRO A 82 -11.63 10.93 -11.12
C PRO A 82 -10.79 10.33 -10.00
N VAL A 83 -11.37 10.20 -8.81
CA VAL A 83 -10.70 9.64 -7.63
C VAL A 83 -11.43 8.38 -7.23
N LEU A 84 -10.69 7.27 -7.14
CA LEU A 84 -11.13 6.02 -6.52
C LEU A 84 -10.51 5.96 -5.12
N THR A 85 -11.37 5.91 -4.12
CA THR A 85 -10.91 5.90 -2.73
C THR A 85 -10.83 4.49 -2.17
N TYR A 86 -9.81 4.23 -1.36
CA TYR A 86 -9.69 2.96 -0.64
C TYR A 86 -9.24 3.17 0.81
N GLY A 87 -9.55 2.19 1.65
CA GLY A 87 -9.18 2.21 3.07
C GLY A 87 -10.06 1.32 3.93
N CYS A 88 -9.95 1.48 5.25
CA CYS A 88 -10.87 0.91 6.25
C CYS A 88 -12.03 1.86 6.58
N ALA A 89 -11.90 3.13 6.23
CA ALA A 89 -12.90 4.16 6.49
C ALA A 89 -14.25 3.81 5.84
N GLU A 90 -15.36 4.20 6.51
CA GLU A 90 -16.73 3.83 6.07
C GLU A 90 -17.10 4.42 4.72
N ASP A 91 -16.51 5.52 4.34
CA ASP A 91 -16.74 6.22 3.08
C ASP A 91 -15.75 5.84 1.95
N ALA A 92 -14.89 4.83 2.18
CA ALA A 92 -14.03 4.30 1.13
C ALA A 92 -14.85 3.51 0.09
N GLN A 93 -14.59 3.73 -1.19
CA GLN A 93 -15.21 2.98 -2.29
C GLN A 93 -14.72 1.52 -2.35
N PHE A 94 -13.47 1.28 -2.00
CA PHE A 94 -12.88 -0.03 -1.80
C PHE A 94 -12.53 -0.16 -0.31
N ARG A 95 -13.40 -0.78 0.46
CA ARG A 95 -13.28 -0.82 1.91
C ARG A 95 -12.85 -2.19 2.40
N ALA A 96 -11.78 -2.25 3.19
CA ALA A 96 -11.43 -3.47 3.91
C ALA A 96 -12.23 -3.60 5.20
N THR A 97 -12.86 -4.75 5.37
CA THR A 97 -13.60 -5.14 6.58
C THR A 97 -13.17 -6.53 7.02
N ASN A 98 -13.54 -6.92 8.24
CA ASN A 98 -13.28 -8.27 8.79
C ASN A 98 -11.80 -8.69 8.71
N ILE A 99 -10.87 -7.76 8.94
CA ILE A 99 -9.43 -8.03 8.88
C ILE A 99 -9.04 -8.96 10.03
N GLN A 100 -8.48 -10.13 9.69
CA GLN A 100 -8.03 -11.14 10.64
C GLN A 100 -6.57 -11.51 10.37
N ALA A 101 -5.77 -11.47 11.42
CA ALA A 101 -4.37 -11.88 11.42
C ALA A 101 -4.27 -13.32 11.94
N ASN A 102 -3.83 -14.25 11.11
CA ASN A 102 -3.61 -15.66 11.45
C ASN A 102 -2.13 -16.02 11.23
N GLY A 103 -1.27 -15.61 12.14
CA GLY A 103 0.18 -15.71 11.97
C GLY A 103 0.64 -14.87 10.77
N GLN A 104 1.32 -15.53 9.81
CA GLN A 104 1.80 -14.86 8.59
C GLN A 104 0.72 -14.67 7.52
N HIS A 105 -0.44 -15.33 7.65
CA HIS A 105 -1.54 -15.17 6.70
C HIS A 105 -2.57 -14.20 7.23
N TRP A 106 -3.01 -13.30 6.38
CA TRP A 106 -4.05 -12.33 6.70
C TRP A 106 -5.23 -12.50 5.77
N THR A 107 -6.45 -12.37 6.31
CA THR A 107 -7.69 -12.44 5.54
C THR A 107 -8.53 -11.21 5.81
N PHE A 108 -9.25 -10.75 4.80
CA PHE A 108 -10.18 -9.63 4.93
C PHE A 108 -11.23 -9.68 3.82
N SER A 109 -12.33 -8.97 4.03
CA SER A 109 -13.35 -8.76 3.00
C SER A 109 -13.16 -7.38 2.38
N VAL A 110 -13.46 -7.23 1.10
CA VAL A 110 -13.46 -5.94 0.39
C VAL A 110 -14.89 -5.64 -0.07
N GLU A 111 -15.50 -4.65 0.56
CA GLU A 111 -16.74 -4.04 0.11
C GLU A 111 -16.41 -3.04 -1.01
N ARG A 112 -17.10 -3.14 -2.16
CA ARG A 112 -16.82 -2.30 -3.35
C ARG A 112 -18.10 -2.02 -4.14
N PRO A 113 -19.05 -1.26 -3.58
CA PRO A 113 -20.35 -0.97 -4.19
C PRO A 113 -20.19 -0.39 -5.61
N GLY A 114 -20.86 -0.99 -6.59
CA GLY A 114 -20.79 -0.57 -7.99
C GLY A 114 -19.67 -1.23 -8.81
N TRP A 115 -18.78 -2.01 -8.17
CA TRP A 115 -17.63 -2.67 -8.83
C TRP A 115 -17.74 -4.20 -8.88
N GLY A 116 -18.91 -4.74 -8.59
CA GLY A 116 -19.16 -6.17 -8.56
C GLY A 116 -19.48 -6.69 -7.16
N LYS A 117 -19.22 -7.97 -6.92
CA LYS A 117 -19.42 -8.59 -5.61
C LYS A 117 -18.28 -8.24 -4.66
N ASP A 118 -18.56 -8.31 -3.36
CA ASP A 118 -17.52 -8.24 -2.34
C ASP A 118 -16.51 -9.37 -2.53
N LEU A 119 -15.25 -9.06 -2.26
CA LEU A 119 -14.18 -10.04 -2.35
C LEU A 119 -13.78 -10.53 -0.95
N ASN A 120 -13.46 -11.82 -0.85
CA ASN A 120 -12.76 -12.37 0.31
C ASN A 120 -11.31 -12.63 -0.08
N VAL A 121 -10.41 -11.86 0.50
CA VAL A 121 -9.00 -11.83 0.16
C VAL A 121 -8.20 -12.59 1.19
N ARG A 122 -7.21 -13.35 0.73
CA ARG A 122 -6.16 -13.94 1.53
C ARG A 122 -4.82 -13.39 1.06
N LEU A 123 -4.00 -12.95 2.04
CA LEU A 123 -2.62 -12.55 1.80
C LEU A 123 -1.68 -13.50 2.51
N SER A 124 -0.61 -13.88 1.83
CA SER A 124 0.50 -14.68 2.39
C SER A 124 1.58 -13.80 3.05
N ILE A 125 1.37 -12.50 3.12
CA ILE A 125 2.25 -11.53 3.76
C ILE A 125 1.51 -10.82 4.90
N PRO A 126 2.14 -10.67 6.07
CA PRO A 126 1.51 -10.05 7.22
C PRO A 126 1.57 -8.52 7.16
N GLY A 127 0.69 -7.88 7.94
CA GLY A 127 0.72 -6.43 8.16
C GLY A 127 -0.49 -5.70 7.60
N GLN A 128 -1.00 -4.75 8.39
CA GLN A 128 -2.13 -3.93 7.98
C GLN A 128 -1.80 -3.04 6.77
N HIS A 129 -0.55 -2.57 6.68
CA HIS A 129 -0.08 -1.85 5.50
C HIS A 129 -0.17 -2.68 4.23
N ASN A 130 0.07 -3.99 4.30
CA ASN A 130 -0.10 -4.88 3.15
C ASN A 130 -1.57 -5.11 2.77
N VAL A 131 -2.50 -5.04 3.73
CA VAL A 131 -3.93 -4.99 3.43
C VAL A 131 -4.26 -3.72 2.64
N MET A 132 -3.72 -2.55 3.05
CA MET A 132 -3.91 -1.29 2.31
C MET A 132 -3.29 -1.35 0.91
N ASN A 133 -2.08 -1.90 0.76
CA ASN A 133 -1.43 -2.09 -0.53
C ASN A 133 -2.25 -3.03 -1.45
N ALA A 134 -2.81 -4.10 -0.88
CA ALA A 134 -3.71 -5.00 -1.62
C ALA A 134 -5.01 -4.30 -2.06
N LEU A 135 -5.60 -3.44 -1.21
CA LEU A 135 -6.77 -2.63 -1.60
C LEU A 135 -6.47 -1.71 -2.77
N ALA A 136 -5.30 -1.06 -2.77
CA ALA A 136 -4.87 -0.24 -3.89
C ALA A 136 -4.76 -1.06 -5.19
N ALA A 137 -4.14 -2.26 -5.10
CA ALA A 137 -4.02 -3.17 -6.24
C ALA A 137 -5.39 -3.64 -6.73
N ILE A 138 -6.32 -3.96 -5.82
CA ILE A 138 -7.70 -4.35 -6.15
C ILE A 138 -8.43 -3.20 -6.86
N ALA A 139 -8.30 -1.97 -6.35
CA ALA A 139 -8.96 -0.81 -6.94
C ALA A 139 -8.45 -0.56 -8.37
N VAL A 140 -7.13 -0.57 -8.59
CA VAL A 140 -6.53 -0.43 -9.92
C VAL A 140 -6.99 -1.56 -10.85
N ALA A 141 -6.91 -2.82 -10.40
CA ALA A 141 -7.27 -3.97 -11.22
C ALA A 141 -8.77 -3.97 -11.59
N SER A 142 -9.63 -3.55 -10.65
CA SER A 142 -11.08 -3.42 -10.91
C SER A 142 -11.35 -2.33 -11.94
N GLU A 143 -10.68 -1.16 -11.83
CA GLU A 143 -10.79 -0.06 -12.81
C GLU A 143 -10.35 -0.49 -14.21
N GLU A 144 -9.31 -1.32 -14.30
CA GLU A 144 -8.81 -1.88 -15.55
C GLU A 144 -9.63 -3.07 -16.07
N GLY A 145 -10.72 -3.44 -15.39
CA GLY A 145 -11.61 -4.51 -15.79
C GLY A 145 -11.01 -5.91 -15.71
N ILE A 146 -10.06 -6.11 -14.78
CA ILE A 146 -9.50 -7.43 -14.50
C ILE A 146 -10.52 -8.27 -13.73
N ASP A 147 -10.68 -9.51 -14.15
CA ASP A 147 -11.61 -10.45 -13.51
C ASP A 147 -11.25 -10.75 -12.05
N ASP A 148 -12.26 -10.88 -11.20
CA ASP A 148 -12.11 -11.14 -9.76
C ASP A 148 -11.25 -12.35 -9.46
N GLU A 149 -11.39 -13.43 -10.24
CA GLU A 149 -10.60 -14.65 -10.09
C GLU A 149 -9.11 -14.37 -10.32
N ALA A 150 -8.77 -13.55 -11.32
CA ALA A 150 -7.39 -13.17 -11.60
C ALA A 150 -6.82 -12.25 -10.51
N ILE A 151 -7.62 -11.32 -9.98
CA ILE A 151 -7.24 -10.45 -8.85
C ILE A 151 -6.92 -11.30 -7.62
N LEU A 152 -7.83 -12.21 -7.25
CA LEU A 152 -7.66 -13.06 -6.07
C LEU A 152 -6.47 -14.02 -6.22
N ALA A 153 -6.29 -14.62 -7.39
CA ALA A 153 -5.16 -15.50 -7.68
C ALA A 153 -3.82 -14.74 -7.61
N GLY A 154 -3.77 -13.51 -8.12
CA GLY A 154 -2.58 -12.65 -8.04
C GLY A 154 -2.20 -12.30 -6.60
N LEU A 155 -3.18 -12.00 -5.75
CA LEU A 155 -2.95 -11.66 -4.35
C LEU A 155 -2.56 -12.88 -3.50
N ASP A 156 -3.22 -14.03 -3.69
CA ASP A 156 -2.88 -15.27 -2.96
C ASP A 156 -1.50 -15.81 -3.34
N GLY A 157 -1.11 -15.65 -4.62
CA GLY A 157 0.20 -16.04 -5.13
C GLY A 157 1.34 -15.07 -4.81
N PHE A 158 1.04 -13.89 -4.24
CA PHE A 158 2.06 -12.90 -3.94
C PHE A 158 2.83 -13.26 -2.66
N ALA A 159 4.11 -13.59 -2.81
CA ALA A 159 4.97 -14.02 -1.72
C ALA A 159 5.69 -12.87 -0.99
N GLY A 160 5.42 -11.62 -1.36
CA GLY A 160 6.09 -10.45 -0.79
C GLY A 160 7.22 -9.91 -1.67
N VAL A 161 7.92 -8.93 -1.15
CA VAL A 161 9.09 -8.29 -1.73
C VAL A 161 10.26 -8.46 -0.77
N ASP A 162 11.45 -8.64 -1.31
CA ASP A 162 12.67 -8.75 -0.50
C ASP A 162 12.82 -7.53 0.41
N ARG A 163 13.23 -7.78 1.65
CA ARG A 163 13.42 -6.75 2.67
C ARG A 163 12.15 -5.94 3.01
N ARG A 164 10.95 -6.57 2.86
CA ARG A 164 9.65 -6.04 3.35
C ARG A 164 8.99 -7.09 4.22
N PHE A 165 9.25 -7.02 5.53
CA PHE A 165 8.87 -8.02 6.53
C PHE A 165 9.26 -9.45 6.11
N GLN A 166 10.44 -9.59 5.50
CA GLN A 166 10.91 -10.86 4.98
C GLN A 166 11.34 -11.78 6.11
N VAL A 167 10.59 -12.86 6.32
CA VAL A 167 10.96 -13.90 7.29
C VAL A 167 11.98 -14.82 6.64
N THR A 168 13.26 -14.68 7.04
CA THR A 168 14.37 -15.43 6.43
C THR A 168 14.57 -16.82 7.05
N GLY A 169 13.85 -17.11 8.15
CA GLY A 169 13.86 -18.41 8.80
C GLY A 169 14.27 -18.36 10.26
N ASN A 170 14.44 -19.54 10.84
CA ASN A 170 14.89 -19.71 12.23
C ASN A 170 16.38 -20.00 12.27
N ILE A 171 17.10 -19.27 13.09
CA ILE A 171 18.51 -19.51 13.39
C ILE A 171 18.66 -19.99 14.84
N SER A 172 19.66 -20.83 15.11
CA SER A 172 20.01 -21.20 16.48
C SER A 172 21.07 -20.24 17.00
N LEU A 173 20.77 -19.52 18.07
CA LEU A 173 21.69 -18.61 18.76
C LEU A 173 21.76 -19.01 20.24
N ASP A 174 22.93 -19.42 20.68
CA ASP A 174 23.16 -19.86 22.08
C ASP A 174 22.16 -20.90 22.62
N GLY A 175 21.71 -21.80 21.73
CA GLY A 175 20.73 -22.84 22.05
C GLY A 175 19.26 -22.40 21.99
N ALA A 176 18.99 -21.13 21.74
CA ALA A 176 17.65 -20.62 21.49
C ALA A 176 17.33 -20.59 19.98
N GLN A 177 16.08 -20.81 19.64
CA GLN A 177 15.60 -20.59 18.26
C GLN A 177 15.17 -19.13 18.10
N VAL A 178 15.71 -18.45 17.11
CA VAL A 178 15.42 -17.04 16.82
C VAL A 178 14.88 -16.95 15.39
N THR A 179 13.70 -16.34 15.23
CA THR A 179 13.17 -16.00 13.90
C THR A 179 13.79 -14.67 13.44
N LEU A 180 14.43 -14.70 12.28
CA LEU A 180 15.03 -13.51 11.67
C LEU A 180 14.07 -12.90 10.67
N VAL A 181 13.78 -11.61 10.84
CA VAL A 181 12.96 -10.79 9.94
C VAL A 181 13.81 -9.65 9.40
N ASP A 182 13.86 -9.52 8.08
CA ASP A 182 14.54 -8.40 7.40
C ASP A 182 13.49 -7.42 6.84
N ASP A 183 13.67 -6.14 7.17
CA ASP A 183 12.84 -5.04 6.68
C ASP A 183 13.70 -3.81 6.39
N TYR A 184 13.41 -3.12 5.28
CA TYR A 184 14.13 -1.91 4.87
C TYR A 184 13.63 -0.64 5.57
N GLY A 185 12.55 -0.74 6.33
CA GLY A 185 11.95 0.40 7.05
C GLY A 185 12.99 1.15 7.89
N HIS A 186 13.11 2.45 7.64
CA HIS A 186 14.05 3.36 8.30
C HIS A 186 13.36 4.65 8.78
N HIS A 187 12.17 4.97 8.24
CA HIS A 187 11.34 6.05 8.76
C HIS A 187 10.59 5.60 10.03
N PRO A 188 10.38 6.47 11.04
CA PRO A 188 9.70 6.10 12.28
C PRO A 188 8.34 5.42 12.08
N THR A 189 7.54 5.91 11.14
CA THR A 189 6.22 5.33 10.81
C THR A 189 6.34 3.91 10.25
N GLU A 190 7.33 3.66 9.40
CA GLU A 190 7.60 2.33 8.83
C GLU A 190 8.05 1.36 9.93
N VAL A 191 9.01 1.77 10.76
CA VAL A 191 9.52 0.96 11.88
C VAL A 191 8.38 0.60 12.84
N GLU A 192 7.51 1.56 13.16
CA GLU A 192 6.33 1.30 14.00
C GLU A 192 5.39 0.26 13.37
N ALA A 193 5.12 0.36 12.07
CA ALA A 193 4.28 -0.59 11.34
C ALA A 193 4.88 -2.01 11.36
N VAL A 194 6.19 -2.14 11.17
CA VAL A 194 6.93 -3.40 11.22
C VAL A 194 6.86 -4.02 12.63
N VAL A 195 7.11 -3.24 13.67
CA VAL A 195 7.04 -3.72 15.06
C VAL A 195 5.63 -4.15 15.45
N LYS A 196 4.61 -3.37 15.08
CA LYS A 196 3.21 -3.73 15.30
C LYS A 196 2.84 -5.03 14.58
N THR A 197 3.34 -5.20 13.36
CA THR A 197 3.14 -6.43 12.58
C THR A 197 3.81 -7.61 13.27
N ALA A 198 5.07 -7.49 13.66
CA ALA A 198 5.81 -8.54 14.37
C ALA A 198 5.10 -8.94 15.67
N ARG A 199 4.59 -7.98 16.43
CA ARG A 199 3.84 -8.25 17.68
C ARG A 199 2.51 -8.97 17.42
N ARG A 200 1.87 -8.75 16.28
CA ARG A 200 0.65 -9.49 15.90
C ARG A 200 0.94 -10.91 15.43
N VAL A 201 2.06 -11.10 14.72
CA VAL A 201 2.48 -12.42 14.23
C VAL A 201 3.00 -13.29 15.37
N TRP A 202 3.77 -12.70 16.31
CA TRP A 202 4.38 -13.36 17.46
C TRP A 202 4.03 -12.61 18.77
N PRO A 203 2.81 -12.79 19.30
CA PRO A 203 2.31 -12.00 20.44
C PRO A 203 3.09 -12.23 21.73
N GLU A 204 3.60 -13.45 21.94
CA GLU A 204 4.28 -13.85 23.19
C GLU A 204 5.82 -13.81 23.07
N GLU A 205 6.35 -13.64 21.86
CA GLU A 205 7.80 -13.70 21.65
C GLU A 205 8.48 -12.38 22.00
N LYS A 206 9.75 -12.47 22.43
CA LYS A 206 10.59 -11.28 22.64
C LYS A 206 11.03 -10.73 21.28
N ILE A 207 10.71 -9.48 21.02
CA ILE A 207 11.19 -8.77 19.83
C ILE A 207 12.48 -8.03 20.21
N VAL A 208 13.51 -8.17 19.37
CA VAL A 208 14.78 -7.47 19.47
C VAL A 208 15.01 -6.78 18.12
N MET A 209 15.34 -5.49 18.17
CA MET A 209 15.67 -4.67 17.00
C MET A 209 17.07 -4.12 17.12
#